data_59a4ae4c4608926765a2ceeb9f99dde7
#
_entry.id   59a4ae4c4608926765a2ceeb9f99dde7
#
_cell.length_a   1.000
_cell.length_b   1.000
_cell.length_c   1.000
_cell.angle_alpha   90.00
_cell.angle_beta   90.00
_cell.angle_gamma   90.00
#
_symmetry.space_group_name_H-M   'P 1'
#
loop_
_entity.id
_entity.type
_entity.pdbx_description
1 polymer ?
#
loop_
_entity_poly.entity_id
_entity_poly.type
_entity_poly.pdbx_seq_one_letter_code
_entity_poly.pdbx_strand_id
1 'polypeptide(L)'
;MRIRDIRRRLRALAQMALAALAALASLGSAGCLTTRYVIQAGMGQAELWGESRAIDDVLEDARTDERTRVLLREVGEVRRFAEARGLATKGNYRSYVALDRPAVVWFLAASRPLSFEPKLWHFPIVGSFPYTGWFDEREALKIAALLRDHGYETFLRPVRAYSTGGWFRDPVLSSMFSSRDDALRDLVNVLLHELTHANILMSDQSTFNESIASFVGDTMTEEYLGARFGADSEELRVYREELAASRVRGARLAAAYAELAALYASDAGDDDKRARKQRILSQLDAELKLPYRPNNAAMLGFKTYNAGLDEFAALFDTCGRDWPRFFAAIDTLAPGAFPKPQAEDIGPVIDALAARGCPAAPRS
;
A
#
# COMPACT_ATOMS: atom_id res chain seq x y z
N MET A 1 29.42 -24.89 -11.38
CA MET A 1 28.98 -23.49 -11.54
C MET A 1 29.52 -22.99 -12.90
N ARG A 2 28.63 -22.70 -13.85
CA ARG A 2 29.01 -22.38 -15.23
C ARG A 2 29.53 -20.95 -15.34
N ILE A 3 30.59 -20.68 -16.07
CA ILE A 3 31.19 -19.34 -16.29
C ILE A 3 30.15 -18.29 -16.72
N ARG A 4 29.07 -18.69 -17.39
CA ARG A 4 27.92 -17.85 -17.76
C ARG A 4 27.15 -17.29 -16.56
N ASP A 5 27.04 -18.05 -15.45
CA ASP A 5 26.31 -17.62 -14.24
C ASP A 5 27.12 -16.61 -13.45
N ILE A 6 28.45 -16.76 -13.44
CA ILE A 6 29.37 -15.81 -12.82
C ILE A 6 29.33 -14.48 -13.58
N ARG A 7 29.36 -14.50 -14.90
CA ARG A 7 29.27 -13.28 -15.73
C ARG A 7 27.93 -12.57 -15.61
N ARG A 8 26.83 -13.31 -15.45
CA ARG A 8 25.49 -12.75 -15.23
C ARG A 8 25.38 -12.07 -13.85
N ARG A 9 25.92 -12.70 -12.80
CA ARG A 9 25.99 -12.13 -11.45
C ARG A 9 26.89 -10.89 -11.38
N LEU A 10 28.05 -10.92 -12.05
CA LEU A 10 28.96 -9.77 -12.13
C LEU A 10 28.36 -8.60 -12.92
N ARG A 11 27.58 -8.86 -13.98
CA ARG A 11 26.84 -7.81 -14.70
C ARG A 11 25.70 -7.22 -13.87
N ALA A 12 24.97 -8.04 -13.12
CA ALA A 12 23.93 -7.56 -12.21
C ALA A 12 24.51 -6.72 -11.07
N LEU A 13 25.65 -7.14 -10.49
CA LEU A 13 26.37 -6.36 -9.48
C LEU A 13 26.93 -5.06 -10.04
N ALA A 14 27.47 -5.07 -11.27
CA ALA A 14 27.95 -3.86 -11.93
C ALA A 14 26.81 -2.90 -12.27
N GLN A 15 25.66 -3.40 -12.69
CA GLN A 15 24.47 -2.57 -12.94
C GLN A 15 23.89 -1.98 -11.65
N MET A 16 23.88 -2.75 -10.56
CA MET A 16 23.49 -2.24 -9.24
C MET A 16 24.49 -1.21 -8.71
N ALA A 17 25.79 -1.42 -8.89
CA ALA A 17 26.82 -0.44 -8.53
C ALA A 17 26.74 0.83 -9.39
N LEU A 18 26.44 0.72 -10.69
CA LEU A 18 26.22 1.87 -11.58
C LEU A 18 24.95 2.64 -11.21
N ALA A 19 23.86 1.94 -10.89
CA ALA A 19 22.62 2.55 -10.41
C ALA A 19 22.81 3.24 -9.05
N ALA A 20 23.59 2.64 -8.14
CA ALA A 20 23.95 3.25 -6.87
C ALA A 20 24.86 4.48 -7.06
N LEU A 21 25.83 4.44 -7.99
CA LEU A 21 26.69 5.57 -8.34
C LEU A 21 25.91 6.69 -9.04
N ALA A 22 24.98 6.37 -9.93
CA ALA A 22 24.09 7.34 -10.56
C ALA A 22 23.13 7.98 -9.53
N ALA A 23 22.62 7.18 -8.60
CA ALA A 23 21.84 7.69 -7.45
C ALA A 23 22.70 8.62 -6.56
N LEU A 24 23.93 8.25 -6.25
CA LEU A 24 24.88 9.09 -5.50
C LEU A 24 25.25 10.39 -6.24
N ALA A 25 25.43 10.35 -7.54
CA ALA A 25 25.75 11.55 -8.35
C ALA A 25 24.56 12.51 -8.47
N SER A 26 23.31 12.02 -8.45
CA SER A 26 22.09 12.85 -8.40
C SER A 26 21.80 13.44 -7.02
N LEU A 27 22.48 12.96 -5.97
CA LEU A 27 22.30 13.38 -4.58
C LEU A 27 22.97 14.72 -4.23
N GLY A 28 23.77 15.28 -5.12
CA GLY A 28 24.37 16.62 -4.93
C GLY A 28 23.38 17.77 -4.84
N SER A 29 22.09 17.56 -5.20
CA SER A 29 21.00 18.54 -5.11
C SER A 29 19.83 18.11 -4.20
N ALA A 30 19.82 16.85 -3.72
CA ALA A 30 18.80 16.36 -2.81
C ALA A 30 19.27 16.55 -1.35
N GLY A 31 18.47 17.21 -0.51
CA GLY A 31 18.81 17.49 0.88
C GLY A 31 19.19 16.23 1.67
N CYS A 32 19.96 16.37 2.74
CA CYS A 32 20.48 15.28 3.61
C CYS A 32 19.42 14.23 4.02
N LEU A 33 18.14 14.60 4.11
CA LEU A 33 17.06 13.70 4.50
C LEU A 33 16.70 12.69 3.41
N THR A 34 16.63 13.11 2.14
CA THR A 34 16.34 12.20 1.00
C THR A 34 17.46 11.19 0.81
N THR A 35 18.72 11.64 0.93
CA THR A 35 19.89 10.74 0.86
C THR A 35 19.83 9.69 1.96
N ARG A 36 19.57 10.10 3.20
CA ARG A 36 19.46 9.20 4.35
C ARG A 36 18.34 8.19 4.17
N TYR A 37 17.20 8.64 3.64
CA TYR A 37 16.07 7.77 3.33
C TYR A 37 16.43 6.70 2.30
N VAL A 38 17.05 7.06 1.18
CA VAL A 38 17.43 6.12 0.12
C VAL A 38 18.44 5.09 0.62
N ILE A 39 19.42 5.51 1.42
CA ILE A 39 20.41 4.60 2.01
C ILE A 39 19.73 3.59 2.94
N GLN A 40 18.89 4.02 3.88
CA GLN A 40 18.21 3.11 4.81
C GLN A 40 17.25 2.17 4.08
N ALA A 41 16.54 2.65 3.05
CA ALA A 41 15.68 1.81 2.23
C ALA A 41 16.46 0.72 1.48
N GLY A 42 17.61 1.08 0.90
CA GLY A 42 18.50 0.11 0.26
C GLY A 42 19.09 -0.91 1.22
N MET A 43 19.48 -0.49 2.43
CA MET A 43 20.00 -1.40 3.47
C MET A 43 18.91 -2.35 3.97
N GLY A 44 17.70 -1.84 4.28
CA GLY A 44 16.58 -2.67 4.71
C GLY A 44 16.16 -3.67 3.63
N GLN A 45 16.14 -3.27 2.36
CA GLN A 45 15.87 -4.20 1.26
C GLN A 45 16.95 -5.29 1.14
N ALA A 46 18.22 -4.93 1.32
CA ALA A 46 19.33 -5.91 1.28
C ALA A 46 19.24 -6.92 2.45
N GLU A 47 18.84 -6.47 3.63
CA GLU A 47 18.57 -7.33 4.79
C GLU A 47 17.46 -8.36 4.45
N LEU A 48 16.31 -7.91 3.92
CA LEU A 48 15.22 -8.80 3.53
C LEU A 48 15.67 -9.86 2.51
N TRP A 49 16.53 -9.49 1.55
CA TRP A 49 17.07 -10.46 0.59
C TRP A 49 18.03 -11.45 1.23
N GLY A 50 18.87 -10.99 2.17
CA GLY A 50 19.84 -11.84 2.89
C GLY A 50 19.16 -12.91 3.75
N GLU A 51 17.98 -12.59 4.30
CA GLU A 51 17.21 -13.48 5.18
C GLU A 51 16.15 -14.31 4.44
N SER A 52 15.98 -14.06 3.13
CA SER A 52 14.94 -14.69 2.32
C SER A 52 15.26 -16.16 2.02
N ARG A 53 14.33 -17.06 2.35
CA ARG A 53 14.37 -18.49 2.06
C ARG A 53 13.27 -18.87 1.08
N ALA A 54 13.52 -19.87 0.20
CA ALA A 54 12.45 -20.39 -0.65
C ALA A 54 11.31 -20.96 0.23
N ILE A 55 10.05 -20.73 -0.15
CA ILE A 55 8.91 -21.24 0.61
C ILE A 55 8.96 -22.77 0.72
N ASP A 56 9.36 -23.47 -0.35
CA ASP A 56 9.46 -24.92 -0.34
C ASP A 56 10.46 -25.41 0.72
N ASP A 57 11.64 -24.74 0.84
CA ASP A 57 12.63 -25.07 1.86
C ASP A 57 12.11 -24.80 3.30
N VAL A 58 11.27 -23.76 3.47
CA VAL A 58 10.65 -23.45 4.77
C VAL A 58 9.57 -24.47 5.11
N LEU A 59 8.81 -24.95 4.14
CA LEU A 59 7.77 -25.98 4.34
C LEU A 59 8.37 -27.34 4.73
N GLU A 60 9.55 -27.66 4.21
CA GLU A 60 10.27 -28.91 4.52
C GLU A 60 11.04 -28.84 5.85
N ASP A 61 11.34 -27.63 6.36
CA ASP A 61 12.10 -27.45 7.61
C ASP A 61 11.27 -27.90 8.82
N ALA A 62 11.74 -28.93 9.54
CA ALA A 62 11.04 -29.46 10.72
C ALA A 62 10.85 -28.44 11.87
N ARG A 63 11.63 -27.35 11.87
CA ARG A 63 11.54 -26.27 12.87
C ARG A 63 10.42 -25.27 12.57
N THR A 64 9.87 -25.28 11.35
CA THR A 64 8.75 -24.39 11.00
C THR A 64 7.49 -24.83 11.76
N ASP A 65 6.87 -23.89 12.44
CA ASP A 65 5.61 -24.15 13.15
C ASP A 65 4.45 -24.40 12.17
N GLU A 66 3.42 -25.13 12.64
CA GLU A 66 2.33 -25.57 11.76
C GLU A 66 1.49 -24.40 11.24
N ARG A 67 1.30 -23.35 12.04
CA ARG A 67 0.57 -22.16 11.59
C ARG A 67 1.26 -21.47 10.41
N THR A 68 2.57 -21.28 10.50
CA THR A 68 3.39 -20.73 9.40
C THR A 68 3.31 -21.63 8.16
N ARG A 69 3.35 -22.98 8.32
CA ARG A 69 3.20 -23.91 7.20
C ARG A 69 1.84 -23.78 6.51
N VAL A 70 0.76 -23.71 7.27
CA VAL A 70 -0.60 -23.57 6.73
C VAL A 70 -0.69 -22.28 5.90
N LEU A 71 -0.25 -21.15 6.43
CA LEU A 71 -0.30 -19.86 5.76
C LEU A 71 0.60 -19.83 4.50
N LEU A 72 1.80 -20.40 4.56
CA LEU A 72 2.70 -20.45 3.40
C LEU A 72 2.18 -21.36 2.26
N ARG A 73 1.49 -22.46 2.58
CA ARG A 73 0.81 -23.27 1.56
C ARG A 73 -0.27 -22.46 0.84
N GLU A 74 -1.02 -21.64 1.60
CA GLU A 74 -2.07 -20.81 1.05
C GLU A 74 -1.54 -19.73 0.11
N VAL A 75 -0.33 -19.20 0.35
CA VAL A 75 0.32 -18.25 -0.58
C VAL A 75 0.38 -18.78 -2.00
N GLY A 76 0.68 -20.07 -2.18
CA GLY A 76 0.70 -20.73 -3.50
C GLY A 76 -0.67 -20.74 -4.18
N GLU A 77 -1.73 -20.96 -3.43
CA GLU A 77 -3.12 -20.95 -3.93
C GLU A 77 -3.54 -19.54 -4.33
N VAL A 78 -3.27 -18.55 -3.49
CA VAL A 78 -3.57 -17.13 -3.77
C VAL A 78 -2.86 -16.66 -5.03
N ARG A 79 -1.60 -17.05 -5.22
CA ARG A 79 -0.84 -16.71 -6.43
C ARG A 79 -1.45 -17.29 -7.69
N ARG A 80 -1.85 -18.59 -7.67
CA ARG A 80 -2.54 -19.22 -8.81
C ARG A 80 -3.87 -18.56 -9.11
N PHE A 81 -4.63 -18.23 -8.07
CA PHE A 81 -5.90 -17.54 -8.19
C PHE A 81 -5.77 -16.16 -8.83
N ALA A 82 -4.77 -15.37 -8.41
CA ALA A 82 -4.46 -14.06 -8.96
C ALA A 82 -4.06 -14.14 -10.44
N GLU A 83 -3.15 -15.06 -10.79
CA GLU A 83 -2.72 -15.29 -12.19
C GLU A 83 -3.88 -15.70 -13.11
N ALA A 84 -4.77 -16.56 -12.63
CA ALA A 84 -5.97 -16.96 -13.38
C ALA A 84 -6.94 -15.80 -13.66
N ARG A 85 -6.81 -14.69 -12.92
CA ARG A 85 -7.61 -13.45 -13.07
C ARG A 85 -6.86 -12.32 -13.77
N GLY A 86 -5.69 -12.59 -14.31
CA GLY A 86 -4.88 -11.62 -15.05
C GLY A 86 -4.00 -10.73 -14.17
N LEU A 87 -3.92 -10.98 -12.86
CA LEU A 87 -3.01 -10.29 -11.96
C LEU A 87 -1.68 -11.06 -11.89
N ALA A 88 -0.70 -10.63 -12.67
CA ALA A 88 0.57 -11.35 -12.81
C ALA A 88 1.38 -11.32 -11.51
N THR A 89 1.86 -12.47 -11.05
CA THR A 89 2.67 -12.54 -9.82
C THR A 89 4.12 -12.08 -10.03
N LYS A 90 4.63 -12.06 -11.27
CA LYS A 90 6.00 -11.61 -11.63
C LYS A 90 7.12 -12.25 -10.80
N GLY A 91 6.82 -13.42 -10.21
CA GLY A 91 7.74 -14.15 -9.33
C GLY A 91 7.79 -13.67 -7.88
N ASN A 92 6.92 -12.74 -7.47
CA ASN A 92 6.73 -12.33 -6.09
C ASN A 92 6.20 -13.49 -5.24
N TYR A 93 6.44 -13.42 -3.94
CA TYR A 93 5.93 -14.35 -2.91
C TYR A 93 6.28 -15.82 -3.16
N ARG A 94 7.49 -16.07 -3.69
CA ARG A 94 8.10 -17.41 -3.78
C ARG A 94 9.06 -17.69 -2.64
N SER A 95 9.38 -16.68 -1.85
CA SER A 95 10.27 -16.78 -0.70
C SER A 95 9.62 -16.17 0.53
N TYR A 96 10.15 -16.48 1.68
CA TYR A 96 9.67 -16.08 2.99
C TYR A 96 10.81 -15.51 3.83
N VAL A 97 10.52 -14.47 4.61
CA VAL A 97 11.40 -13.88 5.61
C VAL A 97 10.72 -13.93 6.98
N ALA A 98 11.37 -14.57 7.93
CA ALA A 98 10.97 -14.57 9.34
C ALA A 98 11.58 -13.33 10.01
N LEU A 99 10.79 -12.25 10.09
CA LEU A 99 11.21 -11.03 10.78
C LEU A 99 11.23 -11.23 12.30
N ASP A 100 12.22 -10.66 12.97
CA ASP A 100 12.32 -10.59 14.43
C ASP A 100 11.54 -9.41 15.06
N ARG A 101 10.83 -8.65 14.21
CA ARG A 101 10.07 -7.44 14.55
C ARG A 101 8.63 -7.49 14.02
N PRO A 102 7.67 -6.79 14.67
CA PRO A 102 6.24 -6.86 14.30
C PRO A 102 5.90 -6.11 13.01
N ALA A 103 6.81 -5.30 12.50
CA ALA A 103 6.61 -4.48 11.31
C ALA A 103 7.83 -4.56 10.40
N VAL A 104 7.60 -4.57 9.09
CA VAL A 104 8.69 -4.49 8.12
C VAL A 104 9.21 -3.07 8.00
N VAL A 105 8.30 -2.09 7.98
CA VAL A 105 8.62 -0.65 7.95
C VAL A 105 7.67 0.13 8.85
N TRP A 106 8.11 1.34 9.23
CA TRP A 106 7.29 2.34 9.90
C TRP A 106 6.87 3.41 8.90
N PHE A 107 5.58 3.45 8.61
CA PHE A 107 4.96 4.48 7.77
C PHE A 107 4.97 5.81 8.50
N LEU A 108 5.52 6.85 7.87
CA LEU A 108 5.54 8.22 8.38
C LEU A 108 4.90 9.16 7.37
N ALA A 109 3.78 9.76 7.74
CA ALA A 109 3.15 10.87 7.03
C ALA A 109 3.22 12.14 7.88
N ALA A 110 3.16 13.30 7.22
CA ALA A 110 3.08 14.59 7.88
C ALA A 110 2.19 15.56 7.10
N SER A 111 1.51 16.46 7.81
CA SER A 111 0.59 17.43 7.23
C SER A 111 0.60 18.76 7.99
N ARG A 112 0.15 19.84 7.34
CA ARG A 112 -0.06 21.12 8.01
C ARG A 112 -1.21 21.03 9.03
N PRO A 113 -1.14 21.78 10.15
CA PRO A 113 -2.16 21.66 11.20
C PRO A 113 -3.55 22.15 10.82
N LEU A 114 -3.66 23.13 9.93
CA LEU A 114 -4.93 23.75 9.51
C LEU A 114 -5.16 23.67 8.01
N SER A 115 -4.61 22.64 7.37
CA SER A 115 -4.93 22.27 5.98
C SER A 115 -4.64 20.80 5.78
N PHE A 116 -5.21 20.21 4.74
CA PHE A 116 -4.86 18.87 4.27
C PHE A 116 -3.72 18.92 3.24
N GLU A 117 -2.70 19.76 3.49
CA GLU A 117 -1.50 19.83 2.70
C GLU A 117 -0.47 18.84 3.22
N PRO A 118 -0.20 17.73 2.48
CA PRO A 118 0.78 16.75 2.91
C PRO A 118 2.20 17.28 2.74
N LYS A 119 3.09 16.84 3.60
CA LYS A 119 4.52 16.92 3.32
C LYS A 119 4.84 15.95 2.19
N LEU A 120 5.33 16.46 1.05
CA LEU A 120 5.79 15.64 -0.05
C LEU A 120 7.30 15.37 0.07
N TRP A 121 7.68 14.12 -0.18
CA TRP A 121 9.06 13.70 -0.37
C TRP A 121 9.28 13.42 -1.84
N HIS A 122 10.31 14.06 -2.42
CA HIS A 122 10.61 13.96 -3.85
C HIS A 122 11.82 13.05 -4.07
N PHE A 123 11.66 12.10 -4.97
CA PHE A 123 12.69 11.16 -5.37
C PHE A 123 12.90 11.22 -6.88
N PRO A 124 14.15 11.27 -7.38
CA PRO A 124 14.44 11.57 -8.79
C PRO A 124 13.85 10.59 -9.81
N ILE A 125 13.61 9.34 -9.42
CA ILE A 125 13.17 8.29 -10.37
C ILE A 125 11.70 7.91 -10.14
N VAL A 126 11.28 7.83 -8.88
CA VAL A 126 9.96 7.29 -8.51
C VAL A 126 8.91 8.36 -8.25
N GLY A 127 9.27 9.64 -8.39
CA GLY A 127 8.36 10.77 -8.21
C GLY A 127 8.20 11.21 -6.76
N SER A 128 7.03 11.71 -6.43
CA SER A 128 6.71 12.30 -5.12
C SER A 128 5.75 11.42 -4.34
N PHE A 129 5.98 11.32 -3.03
CA PHE A 129 5.09 10.56 -2.14
C PHE A 129 4.69 11.43 -0.93
N PRO A 130 3.45 11.31 -0.43
CA PRO A 130 3.00 12.00 0.77
C PRO A 130 3.41 11.29 2.07
N TYR A 131 4.16 10.21 1.97
CA TYR A 131 4.65 9.42 3.10
C TYR A 131 6.01 8.78 2.80
N THR A 132 6.64 8.23 3.84
CA THR A 132 7.88 7.44 3.76
C THR A 132 7.77 6.19 4.61
N GLY A 133 8.44 5.10 4.19
CA GLY A 133 8.57 3.85 4.96
C GLY A 133 9.99 3.71 5.52
N TRP A 134 10.12 3.66 6.83
CA TRP A 134 11.41 3.54 7.52
C TRP A 134 11.59 2.14 8.06
N PHE A 135 12.70 1.48 7.75
CA PHE A 135 13.02 0.16 8.28
C PHE A 135 13.43 0.19 9.77
N ASP A 136 13.90 1.34 10.26
CA ASP A 136 14.24 1.56 11.67
C ASP A 136 13.23 2.53 12.32
N GLU A 137 12.53 2.06 13.37
CA GLU A 137 11.55 2.84 14.12
C GLU A 137 12.18 4.08 14.76
N ARG A 138 13.38 3.94 15.32
CA ARG A 138 14.06 5.06 16.02
C ARG A 138 14.37 6.20 15.05
N GLU A 139 14.75 5.85 13.81
CA GLU A 139 14.96 6.84 12.77
C GLU A 139 13.64 7.50 12.35
N ALA A 140 12.57 6.72 12.17
CA ALA A 140 11.25 7.27 11.90
C ALA A 140 10.78 8.24 12.98
N LEU A 141 10.98 7.89 14.25
CA LEU A 141 10.64 8.74 15.40
C LEU A 141 11.46 10.04 15.41
N LYS A 142 12.76 10.01 15.09
CA LYS A 142 13.60 11.21 14.99
C LYS A 142 13.11 12.15 13.89
N ILE A 143 12.76 11.61 12.72
CA ILE A 143 12.24 12.40 11.60
C ILE A 143 10.85 12.96 11.95
N ALA A 144 9.99 12.17 12.59
CA ALA A 144 8.69 12.64 13.05
C ALA A 144 8.84 13.79 14.06
N ALA A 145 9.80 13.73 14.99
CA ALA A 145 10.10 14.81 15.93
C ALA A 145 10.55 16.07 15.19
N LEU A 146 11.52 15.93 14.28
CA LEU A 146 12.01 17.05 13.45
C LEU A 146 10.87 17.73 12.68
N LEU A 147 9.95 16.97 12.11
CA LEU A 147 8.80 17.51 11.37
C LEU A 147 7.84 18.27 12.30
N ARG A 148 7.61 17.76 13.53
CA ARG A 148 6.80 18.47 14.54
C ARG A 148 7.45 19.80 14.96
N ASP A 149 8.77 19.83 15.14
CA ASP A 149 9.52 21.06 15.44
C ASP A 149 9.41 22.11 14.31
N HIS A 150 9.14 21.64 13.06
CA HIS A 150 8.85 22.50 11.91
C HIS A 150 7.35 22.77 11.70
N GLY A 151 6.51 22.52 12.72
CA GLY A 151 5.09 22.84 12.71
C GLY A 151 4.20 21.90 11.90
N TYR A 152 4.65 20.68 11.61
CA TYR A 152 3.81 19.65 11.03
C TYR A 152 3.14 18.78 12.11
N GLU A 153 1.94 18.31 11.82
CA GLU A 153 1.39 17.11 12.48
C GLU A 153 1.97 15.87 11.81
N THR A 154 2.26 14.85 12.60
CA THR A 154 2.85 13.59 12.08
C THR A 154 2.00 12.40 12.46
N PHE A 155 1.94 11.43 11.57
CA PHE A 155 1.34 10.13 11.79
C PHE A 155 2.37 9.04 11.52
N LEU A 156 2.70 8.29 12.55
CA LEU A 156 3.65 7.18 12.50
C LEU A 156 2.91 5.90 12.90
N ARG A 157 2.99 4.86 12.06
CA ARG A 157 2.42 3.55 12.36
C ARG A 157 3.29 2.41 11.82
N PRO A 158 3.28 1.23 12.48
CA PRO A 158 3.88 0.03 11.91
C PRO A 158 3.12 -0.42 10.66
N VAL A 159 3.84 -0.96 9.68
CA VAL A 159 3.30 -1.57 8.47
C VAL A 159 3.79 -3.00 8.38
N ARG A 160 2.87 -3.93 8.16
CA ARG A 160 3.14 -5.37 8.14
C ARG A 160 3.56 -5.90 6.78
N ALA A 161 3.18 -5.22 5.71
CA ALA A 161 3.51 -5.56 4.33
C ALA A 161 4.32 -4.44 3.68
N TYR A 162 5.05 -4.79 2.65
CA TYR A 162 5.87 -3.87 1.87
C TYR A 162 6.02 -4.40 0.46
N SER A 163 5.81 -3.56 -0.53
CA SER A 163 6.04 -3.86 -1.94
C SER A 163 7.07 -2.91 -2.54
N THR A 164 7.89 -3.45 -3.41
CA THR A 164 8.82 -2.64 -4.23
C THR A 164 8.16 -2.10 -5.50
N GLY A 165 6.83 -2.20 -5.64
CA GLY A 165 6.10 -1.77 -6.82
C GLY A 165 6.50 -2.55 -8.09
N GLY A 166 6.90 -3.81 -7.93
CA GLY A 166 7.32 -4.69 -9.03
C GLY A 166 8.75 -4.49 -9.53
N TRP A 167 9.55 -3.62 -8.89
CA TRP A 167 10.98 -3.45 -9.21
C TRP A 167 11.81 -4.67 -8.85
N PHE A 168 11.43 -5.36 -7.77
CA PHE A 168 12.09 -6.57 -7.29
C PHE A 168 11.06 -7.66 -7.03
N ARG A 169 11.53 -8.86 -6.70
CA ARG A 169 10.69 -9.97 -6.26
C ARG A 169 10.53 -9.89 -4.75
N ASP A 170 9.34 -9.53 -4.32
CA ASP A 170 9.04 -9.34 -2.91
C ASP A 170 8.78 -10.69 -2.21
N PRO A 171 9.36 -10.93 -1.01
CA PRO A 171 9.09 -12.11 -0.21
C PRO A 171 7.76 -11.99 0.55
N VAL A 172 7.21 -13.11 1.00
CA VAL A 172 6.25 -13.14 2.09
C VAL A 172 7.00 -12.81 3.39
N LEU A 173 6.43 -11.94 4.20
CA LEU A 173 7.00 -11.54 5.47
C LEU A 173 6.18 -12.12 6.63
N SER A 174 6.83 -12.58 7.70
CA SER A 174 6.12 -13.07 8.89
C SER A 174 5.21 -12.00 9.51
N SER A 175 5.53 -10.72 9.34
CA SER A 175 4.69 -9.60 9.76
C SER A 175 3.35 -9.51 9.02
N MET A 176 3.19 -10.14 7.85
CA MET A 176 1.91 -10.24 7.15
C MET A 176 0.94 -11.20 7.85
N PHE A 177 1.44 -12.08 8.71
CA PHE A 177 0.63 -13.02 9.45
C PHE A 177 0.05 -12.34 10.68
N SER A 178 -1.24 -12.03 10.67
CA SER A 178 -1.95 -11.52 11.85
C SER A 178 -1.79 -12.50 13.01
N SER A 179 -1.69 -11.99 14.24
CA SER A 179 -1.69 -12.84 15.44
C SER A 179 -3.08 -13.33 15.83
N ARG A 180 -4.13 -12.85 15.16
CA ARG A 180 -5.53 -13.16 15.42
C ARG A 180 -6.03 -14.32 14.55
N ASP A 181 -7.28 -14.71 14.72
CA ASP A 181 -7.96 -15.77 13.95
C ASP A 181 -8.23 -15.37 12.48
N ASP A 182 -8.07 -14.08 12.16
CA ASP A 182 -8.21 -13.54 10.80
C ASP A 182 -6.96 -13.69 9.93
N ALA A 183 -5.91 -14.35 10.40
CA ALA A 183 -4.59 -14.41 9.74
C ALA A 183 -4.64 -14.84 8.28
N LEU A 184 -5.51 -15.79 7.94
CA LEU A 184 -5.67 -16.26 6.57
C LEU A 184 -6.31 -15.18 5.68
N ARG A 185 -7.41 -14.59 6.13
CA ARG A 185 -8.14 -13.55 5.38
C ARG A 185 -7.27 -12.31 5.18
N ASP A 186 -6.59 -11.87 6.26
CA ASP A 186 -5.62 -10.78 6.22
C ASP A 186 -4.49 -11.07 5.22
N LEU A 187 -3.91 -12.28 5.23
CA LEU A 187 -2.84 -12.67 4.32
C LEU A 187 -3.29 -12.64 2.86
N VAL A 188 -4.47 -13.20 2.55
CA VAL A 188 -5.03 -13.19 1.20
C VAL A 188 -5.21 -11.76 0.70
N ASN A 189 -5.84 -10.90 1.52
CA ASN A 189 -6.06 -9.50 1.18
C ASN A 189 -4.74 -8.75 0.93
N VAL A 190 -3.79 -8.87 1.84
CA VAL A 190 -2.48 -8.22 1.72
C VAL A 190 -1.74 -8.68 0.47
N LEU A 191 -1.71 -9.98 0.17
CA LEU A 191 -1.03 -10.49 -1.02
C LEU A 191 -1.66 -9.95 -2.32
N LEU A 192 -2.98 -9.90 -2.41
CA LEU A 192 -3.69 -9.39 -3.59
C LEU A 192 -3.54 -7.87 -3.73
N HIS A 193 -3.54 -7.13 -2.62
CA HIS A 193 -3.26 -5.70 -2.56
C HIS A 193 -1.84 -5.41 -3.09
N GLU A 194 -0.83 -6.06 -2.55
CA GLU A 194 0.57 -5.83 -2.92
C GLU A 194 0.89 -6.33 -4.35
N LEU A 195 0.24 -7.43 -4.81
CA LEU A 195 0.33 -7.85 -6.20
C LEU A 195 -0.26 -6.81 -7.15
N THR A 196 -1.27 -6.07 -6.72
CA THR A 196 -1.83 -4.97 -7.52
C THR A 196 -0.78 -3.89 -7.74
N HIS A 197 -0.04 -3.48 -6.71
CA HIS A 197 1.08 -2.53 -6.86
C HIS A 197 2.19 -3.03 -7.81
N ALA A 198 2.43 -4.34 -7.83
CA ALA A 198 3.41 -4.91 -8.76
C ALA A 198 2.95 -4.86 -10.24
N ASN A 199 1.64 -4.70 -10.50
CA ASN A 199 1.06 -4.64 -11.84
C ASN A 199 0.65 -3.23 -12.26
N ILE A 200 0.13 -2.44 -11.34
CA ILE A 200 -0.45 -1.12 -11.59
C ILE A 200 0.25 -0.13 -10.67
N LEU A 201 1.03 0.75 -11.26
CA LEU A 201 1.72 1.83 -10.55
C LEU A 201 1.70 3.11 -11.40
N MET A 202 0.93 4.09 -10.97
CA MET A 202 0.87 5.40 -11.60
C MET A 202 1.78 6.36 -10.84
N SER A 203 2.81 6.88 -11.52
CA SER A 203 3.74 7.84 -10.92
C SER A 203 3.02 9.08 -10.40
N ASP A 204 3.43 9.57 -9.24
CA ASP A 204 2.87 10.76 -8.58
C ASP A 204 1.35 10.68 -8.27
N GLN A 205 0.78 9.46 -8.14
CA GLN A 205 -0.65 9.26 -7.87
C GLN A 205 -0.88 8.24 -6.74
N SER A 206 -0.37 8.55 -5.53
CA SER A 206 -0.46 7.64 -4.38
C SER A 206 -1.90 7.26 -4.03
N THR A 207 -2.83 8.22 -4.06
CA THR A 207 -4.25 7.95 -3.78
C THR A 207 -4.84 6.95 -4.77
N PHE A 208 -4.56 7.10 -6.07
CA PHE A 208 -5.01 6.14 -7.06
C PHE A 208 -4.41 4.76 -6.83
N ASN A 209 -3.09 4.68 -6.63
CA ASN A 209 -2.37 3.41 -6.45
C ASN A 209 -2.89 2.63 -5.24
N GLU A 210 -3.04 3.29 -4.09
CA GLU A 210 -3.51 2.64 -2.87
C GLU A 210 -4.99 2.27 -2.95
N SER A 211 -5.83 3.13 -3.53
CA SER A 211 -7.27 2.87 -3.64
C SER A 211 -7.57 1.72 -4.61
N ILE A 212 -6.90 1.65 -5.77
CA ILE A 212 -7.09 0.51 -6.68
C ILE A 212 -6.59 -0.79 -6.06
N ALA A 213 -5.46 -0.75 -5.33
CA ALA A 213 -4.95 -1.93 -4.63
C ALA A 213 -5.90 -2.38 -3.51
N SER A 214 -6.52 -1.44 -2.78
CA SER A 214 -7.56 -1.74 -1.80
C SER A 214 -8.78 -2.36 -2.47
N PHE A 215 -9.29 -1.79 -3.56
CA PHE A 215 -10.45 -2.31 -4.29
C PHE A 215 -10.19 -3.74 -4.81
N VAL A 216 -9.06 -3.97 -5.46
CA VAL A 216 -8.69 -5.29 -6.00
C VAL A 216 -8.46 -6.28 -4.86
N GLY A 217 -7.73 -5.89 -3.83
CA GLY A 217 -7.48 -6.70 -2.64
C GLY A 217 -8.78 -7.17 -1.99
N ASP A 218 -9.70 -6.24 -1.71
CA ASP A 218 -10.96 -6.54 -1.05
C ASP A 218 -11.87 -7.43 -1.91
N THR A 219 -12.05 -7.07 -3.19
CA THR A 219 -12.98 -7.78 -4.09
C THR A 219 -12.44 -9.17 -4.46
N MET A 220 -11.16 -9.28 -4.78
CA MET A 220 -10.54 -10.59 -5.08
C MET A 220 -10.44 -11.49 -3.85
N THR A 221 -10.27 -10.94 -2.64
CA THR A 221 -10.29 -11.75 -1.41
C THR A 221 -11.66 -12.36 -1.18
N GLU A 222 -12.74 -11.59 -1.36
CA GLU A 222 -14.10 -12.11 -1.26
C GLU A 222 -14.34 -13.25 -2.25
N GLU A 223 -13.91 -13.08 -3.51
CA GLU A 223 -14.01 -14.12 -4.55
C GLU A 223 -13.15 -15.36 -4.21
N TYR A 224 -11.92 -15.13 -3.70
CA TYR A 224 -11.02 -16.21 -3.32
C TYR A 224 -11.62 -17.06 -2.20
N LEU A 225 -12.10 -16.44 -1.13
CA LEU A 225 -12.70 -17.14 0.00
C LEU A 225 -13.92 -17.94 -0.41
N GLY A 226 -14.78 -17.36 -1.26
CA GLY A 226 -15.94 -18.06 -1.81
C GLY A 226 -15.56 -19.27 -2.69
N ALA A 227 -14.56 -19.13 -3.53
CA ALA A 227 -14.08 -20.23 -4.39
C ALA A 227 -13.34 -21.32 -3.60
N ARG A 228 -12.62 -20.94 -2.56
CA ARG A 228 -11.76 -21.82 -1.76
C ARG A 228 -12.50 -22.61 -0.70
N PHE A 229 -13.43 -21.96 -0.01
CA PHE A 229 -14.11 -22.52 1.15
C PHE A 229 -15.62 -22.71 0.94
N GLY A 230 -16.19 -22.14 -0.12
CA GLY A 230 -17.61 -22.19 -0.45
C GLY A 230 -18.35 -20.89 -0.18
N ALA A 231 -19.47 -20.72 -0.88
CA ALA A 231 -20.28 -19.49 -0.81
C ALA A 231 -20.91 -19.25 0.58
N ASP A 232 -21.12 -20.30 1.35
CA ASP A 232 -21.73 -20.25 2.69
C ASP A 232 -20.69 -20.49 3.81
N SER A 233 -19.39 -20.38 3.52
CA SER A 233 -18.33 -20.60 4.51
C SER A 233 -18.29 -19.50 5.57
N GLU A 234 -17.82 -19.87 6.76
CA GLU A 234 -17.62 -18.95 7.87
C GLU A 234 -16.57 -17.89 7.52
N GLU A 235 -15.49 -18.27 6.84
CA GLU A 235 -14.43 -17.39 6.39
C GLU A 235 -14.97 -16.26 5.50
N LEU A 236 -15.83 -16.58 4.53
CA LEU A 236 -16.44 -15.61 3.64
C LEU A 236 -17.46 -14.73 4.37
N ARG A 237 -18.27 -15.31 5.24
CA ARG A 237 -19.27 -14.58 6.02
C ARG A 237 -18.60 -13.53 6.92
N VAL A 238 -17.60 -13.95 7.69
CA VAL A 238 -16.86 -13.06 8.59
C VAL A 238 -16.13 -11.97 7.81
N TYR A 239 -15.50 -12.31 6.69
CA TYR A 239 -14.82 -11.31 5.85
C TYR A 239 -15.79 -10.23 5.33
N ARG A 240 -16.98 -10.63 4.89
CA ARG A 240 -18.03 -9.69 4.46
C ARG A 240 -18.49 -8.77 5.59
N GLU A 241 -18.63 -9.29 6.79
CA GLU A 241 -18.96 -8.50 7.97
C GLU A 241 -17.85 -7.50 8.33
N GLU A 242 -16.59 -7.92 8.26
CA GLU A 242 -15.42 -7.06 8.46
C GLU A 242 -15.35 -5.94 7.41
N LEU A 243 -15.60 -6.25 6.12
CA LEU A 243 -15.67 -5.26 5.05
C LEU A 243 -16.82 -4.27 5.27
N ALA A 244 -18.02 -4.76 5.63
CA ALA A 244 -19.15 -3.90 5.91
C ALA A 244 -18.88 -2.94 7.08
N ALA A 245 -18.29 -3.44 8.17
CA ALA A 245 -17.86 -2.63 9.30
C ALA A 245 -16.76 -1.62 8.92
N SER A 246 -15.84 -2.01 8.04
CA SER A 246 -14.80 -1.10 7.50
C SER A 246 -15.40 0.03 6.67
N ARG A 247 -16.41 -0.26 5.82
CA ARG A 247 -17.14 0.76 5.04
C ARG A 247 -17.88 1.76 5.93
N VAL A 248 -18.54 1.29 6.99
CA VAL A 248 -19.21 2.18 7.97
C VAL A 248 -18.19 3.11 8.64
N ARG A 249 -17.06 2.56 9.11
CA ARG A 249 -15.97 3.37 9.67
C ARG A 249 -15.40 4.34 8.65
N GLY A 250 -15.22 3.88 7.42
CA GLY A 250 -14.73 4.69 6.30
C GLY A 250 -15.65 5.87 6.00
N ALA A 251 -16.95 5.66 5.93
CA ALA A 251 -17.93 6.73 5.72
C ALA A 251 -17.87 7.79 6.83
N ARG A 252 -17.71 7.38 8.10
CA ARG A 252 -17.58 8.32 9.22
C ARG A 252 -16.27 9.13 9.16
N LEU A 253 -15.16 8.50 8.79
CA LEU A 253 -13.87 9.16 8.58
C LEU A 253 -13.95 10.16 7.41
N ALA A 254 -14.59 9.79 6.30
CA ALA A 254 -14.82 10.67 5.16
C ALA A 254 -15.66 11.89 5.51
N ALA A 255 -16.71 11.72 6.31
CA ALA A 255 -17.54 12.82 6.81
C ALA A 255 -16.71 13.80 7.68
N ALA A 256 -15.88 13.27 8.60
CA ALA A 256 -15.00 14.10 9.43
C ALA A 256 -13.93 14.82 8.59
N TYR A 257 -13.40 14.16 7.56
CA TYR A 257 -12.47 14.79 6.61
C TYR A 257 -13.14 15.97 5.90
N ALA A 258 -14.34 15.78 5.37
CA ALA A 258 -15.10 16.85 4.69
C ALA A 258 -15.42 18.03 5.63
N GLU A 259 -15.83 17.76 6.87
CA GLU A 259 -16.08 18.79 7.88
C GLU A 259 -14.82 19.59 8.21
N LEU A 260 -13.68 18.93 8.39
CA LEU A 260 -12.38 19.59 8.61
C LEU A 260 -11.93 20.40 7.38
N ALA A 261 -12.11 19.88 6.17
CA ALA A 261 -11.80 20.60 4.94
C ALA A 261 -12.59 21.89 4.80
N ALA A 262 -13.91 21.84 5.08
CA ALA A 262 -14.77 23.00 5.08
C ALA A 262 -14.36 24.02 6.19
N LEU A 263 -13.99 23.52 7.38
CA LEU A 263 -13.48 24.36 8.46
C LEU A 263 -12.20 25.10 8.04
N TYR A 264 -11.26 24.43 7.40
CA TYR A 264 -9.99 25.03 6.98
C TYR A 264 -10.19 26.08 5.88
N ALA A 265 -11.16 25.85 4.99
CA ALA A 265 -11.51 26.79 3.92
C ALA A 265 -12.31 28.02 4.41
N SER A 266 -12.84 28.02 5.65
CA SER A 266 -13.65 29.11 6.18
C SER A 266 -12.80 30.32 6.56
N ASP A 267 -13.45 31.49 6.75
CA ASP A 267 -12.82 32.75 7.20
C ASP A 267 -12.57 32.81 8.72
N ALA A 268 -12.79 31.71 9.46
CA ALA A 268 -12.55 31.64 10.89
C ALA A 268 -11.07 31.87 11.22
N GLY A 269 -10.80 32.51 12.32
CA GLY A 269 -9.42 32.71 12.79
C GLY A 269 -8.76 31.38 13.21
N ASP A 270 -7.44 31.32 13.16
CA ASP A 270 -6.65 30.11 13.41
C ASP A 270 -6.95 29.45 14.76
N ASP A 271 -7.17 30.24 15.83
CA ASP A 271 -7.46 29.70 17.17
C ASP A 271 -8.86 29.05 17.22
N ASP A 272 -9.85 29.64 16.55
CA ASP A 272 -11.18 29.03 16.42
C ASP A 272 -11.12 27.75 15.57
N LYS A 273 -10.37 27.78 14.45
CA LYS A 273 -10.11 26.56 13.63
C LYS A 273 -9.49 25.46 14.47
N ARG A 274 -8.46 25.75 15.29
CA ARG A 274 -7.83 24.76 16.17
C ARG A 274 -8.80 24.19 17.19
N ALA A 275 -9.59 25.04 17.84
CA ALA A 275 -10.58 24.61 18.83
C ALA A 275 -11.68 23.73 18.22
N ARG A 276 -12.19 24.08 17.04
CA ARG A 276 -13.20 23.30 16.33
C ARG A 276 -12.64 21.98 15.81
N LYS A 277 -11.44 21.99 15.20
CA LYS A 277 -10.71 20.79 14.81
C LYS A 277 -10.59 19.81 15.98
N GLN A 278 -10.14 20.28 17.14
CA GLN A 278 -9.98 19.42 18.31
C GLN A 278 -11.30 18.78 18.72
N ARG A 279 -12.42 19.49 18.66
CA ARG A 279 -13.75 18.93 18.94
C ARG A 279 -14.15 17.84 17.94
N ILE A 280 -14.00 18.10 16.63
CA ILE A 280 -14.32 17.14 15.56
C ILE A 280 -13.49 15.85 15.74
N LEU A 281 -12.17 15.98 15.92
CA LEU A 281 -11.30 14.83 16.09
C LEU A 281 -11.53 14.08 17.40
N SER A 282 -11.85 14.77 18.50
CA SER A 282 -12.18 14.10 19.77
C SER A 282 -13.50 13.35 19.69
N GLN A 283 -14.50 13.90 18.99
CA GLN A 283 -15.76 13.19 18.75
C GLN A 283 -15.55 11.96 17.88
N LEU A 284 -14.78 12.09 16.79
CA LEU A 284 -14.42 10.98 15.91
C LEU A 284 -13.71 9.84 16.68
N ASP A 285 -12.76 10.19 17.55
CA ASP A 285 -12.04 9.22 18.38
C ASP A 285 -12.96 8.51 19.38
N ALA A 286 -13.86 9.26 20.03
CA ALA A 286 -14.85 8.70 20.95
C ALA A 286 -15.83 7.73 20.26
N GLU A 287 -16.26 8.05 19.04
CA GLU A 287 -17.18 7.23 18.25
C GLU A 287 -16.50 5.96 17.70
N LEU A 288 -15.30 6.08 17.13
CA LEU A 288 -14.63 4.99 16.42
C LEU A 288 -13.63 4.22 17.28
N LYS A 289 -13.25 4.75 18.44
CA LYS A 289 -12.23 4.18 19.34
C LYS A 289 -10.95 3.84 18.58
N LEU A 290 -10.41 4.85 17.89
CA LEU A 290 -9.25 4.68 17.04
C LEU A 290 -8.02 4.20 17.87
N PRO A 291 -7.16 3.33 17.32
CA PRO A 291 -5.96 2.86 18.02
C PRO A 291 -4.85 3.91 18.07
N TYR A 292 -5.12 5.13 17.63
CA TYR A 292 -4.20 6.29 17.59
C TYR A 292 -5.00 7.58 17.78
N ARG A 293 -4.34 8.64 18.19
CA ARG A 293 -4.96 9.98 18.21
C ARG A 293 -5.08 10.51 16.79
N PRO A 294 -6.30 10.78 16.29
CA PRO A 294 -6.49 11.30 14.94
C PRO A 294 -5.92 12.72 14.82
N ASN A 295 -5.29 12.99 13.68
CA ASN A 295 -4.80 14.31 13.27
C ASN A 295 -4.83 14.42 11.75
N ASN A 296 -4.45 15.56 11.16
CA ASN A 296 -4.52 15.73 9.70
C ASN A 296 -3.67 14.72 8.94
N ALA A 297 -2.50 14.36 9.45
CA ALA A 297 -1.64 13.37 8.79
C ALA A 297 -2.28 11.96 8.77
N ALA A 298 -2.96 11.57 9.85
CA ALA A 298 -3.71 10.32 9.90
C ALA A 298 -4.94 10.33 8.97
N MET A 299 -5.66 11.47 8.92
CA MET A 299 -6.84 11.64 8.05
C MET A 299 -6.47 11.60 6.56
N LEU A 300 -5.33 12.18 6.17
CA LEU A 300 -4.78 12.05 4.81
C LEU A 300 -4.45 10.60 4.47
N GLY A 301 -3.81 9.87 5.39
CA GLY A 301 -3.53 8.45 5.21
C GLY A 301 -4.82 7.65 4.96
N PHE A 302 -5.89 7.90 5.73
CA PHE A 302 -7.19 7.26 5.47
C PHE A 302 -7.71 7.56 4.06
N LYS A 303 -7.71 8.83 3.63
CA LYS A 303 -8.20 9.22 2.30
C LYS A 303 -7.44 8.54 1.17
N THR A 304 -6.14 8.38 1.32
CA THR A 304 -5.26 7.75 0.33
C THR A 304 -5.69 6.32 -0.03
N TYR A 305 -6.21 5.56 0.93
CA TYR A 305 -6.61 4.16 0.72
C TYR A 305 -8.11 3.96 0.38
N ASN A 306 -8.93 4.99 0.52
CA ASN A 306 -10.40 4.84 0.47
C ASN A 306 -11.08 5.79 -0.54
N ALA A 307 -10.33 6.43 -1.43
CA ALA A 307 -10.92 7.28 -2.47
C ALA A 307 -11.33 6.44 -3.68
N GLY A 308 -12.42 6.76 -4.32
CA GLY A 308 -12.82 6.18 -5.61
C GLY A 308 -13.21 4.70 -5.56
N LEU A 309 -13.49 4.11 -4.39
CA LEU A 309 -13.83 2.69 -4.28
C LEU A 309 -15.15 2.35 -4.98
N ASP A 310 -16.16 3.24 -4.89
CA ASP A 310 -17.45 3.05 -5.54
C ASP A 310 -17.31 3.21 -7.07
N GLU A 311 -16.47 4.13 -7.53
CA GLU A 311 -16.17 4.33 -8.94
C GLU A 311 -15.41 3.14 -9.54
N PHE A 312 -14.46 2.55 -8.80
CA PHE A 312 -13.84 1.29 -9.23
C PHE A 312 -14.84 0.13 -9.28
N ALA A 313 -15.76 0.04 -8.35
CA ALA A 313 -16.80 -0.97 -8.37
C ALA A 313 -17.72 -0.78 -9.59
N ALA A 314 -18.14 0.45 -9.91
CA ALA A 314 -18.93 0.78 -11.10
C ALA A 314 -18.18 0.47 -12.41
N LEU A 315 -16.88 0.77 -12.48
CA LEU A 315 -16.05 0.40 -13.61
C LEU A 315 -15.96 -1.13 -13.76
N PHE A 316 -15.79 -1.86 -12.66
CA PHE A 316 -15.73 -3.31 -12.67
C PHE A 316 -17.04 -3.94 -13.14
N ASP A 317 -18.19 -3.41 -12.70
CA ASP A 317 -19.52 -3.82 -13.18
C ASP A 317 -19.70 -3.51 -14.67
N THR A 318 -19.26 -2.34 -15.15
CA THR A 318 -19.22 -1.97 -16.59
C THR A 318 -18.39 -2.94 -17.40
N CYS A 319 -17.31 -3.48 -16.82
CA CYS A 319 -16.48 -4.52 -17.44
C CYS A 319 -17.12 -5.93 -17.37
N GLY A 320 -18.32 -6.06 -16.83
CA GLY A 320 -19.01 -7.34 -16.63
C GLY A 320 -18.40 -8.19 -15.53
N ARG A 321 -17.76 -7.56 -14.56
CA ARG A 321 -17.01 -8.19 -13.46
C ARG A 321 -15.90 -9.14 -13.95
N ASP A 322 -15.31 -8.80 -15.10
CA ASP A 322 -14.21 -9.54 -15.73
C ASP A 322 -12.88 -8.82 -15.45
N TRP A 323 -12.02 -9.44 -14.67
CA TRP A 323 -10.74 -8.84 -14.23
C TRP A 323 -9.81 -8.49 -15.38
N PRO A 324 -9.55 -9.37 -16.38
CA PRO A 324 -8.75 -9.00 -17.54
C PRO A 324 -9.25 -7.76 -18.27
N ARG A 325 -10.56 -7.60 -18.42
CA ARG A 325 -11.16 -6.41 -19.05
C ARG A 325 -11.03 -5.17 -18.15
N PHE A 326 -11.21 -5.33 -16.84
CA PHE A 326 -11.00 -4.26 -15.87
C PHE A 326 -9.55 -3.75 -15.91
N PHE A 327 -8.57 -4.65 -15.84
CA PHE A 327 -7.16 -4.26 -15.92
C PHE A 327 -6.82 -3.63 -17.27
N ALA A 328 -7.36 -4.16 -18.38
CA ALA A 328 -7.18 -3.54 -19.70
C ALA A 328 -7.78 -2.11 -19.77
N ALA A 329 -8.89 -1.83 -19.07
CA ALA A 329 -9.42 -0.48 -18.97
C ALA A 329 -8.48 0.44 -18.19
N ILE A 330 -7.98 -0.02 -17.03
CA ILE A 330 -7.00 0.72 -16.21
C ILE A 330 -5.72 1.03 -16.98
N ASP A 331 -5.20 0.07 -17.76
CA ASP A 331 -3.99 0.24 -18.59
C ASP A 331 -4.13 1.32 -19.68
N THR A 332 -5.35 1.75 -20.01
CA THR A 332 -5.59 2.88 -20.93
C THR A 332 -5.33 4.25 -20.28
N LEU A 333 -5.16 4.31 -18.96
CA LEU A 333 -4.88 5.57 -18.27
C LEU A 333 -3.47 6.08 -18.61
N ALA A 334 -3.42 7.26 -19.22
CA ALA A 334 -2.15 7.94 -19.40
C ALA A 334 -1.74 8.68 -18.10
N PRO A 335 -0.44 8.91 -17.86
CA PRO A 335 0.02 9.71 -16.71
C PRO A 335 -0.62 11.10 -16.60
N GLY A 336 -1.02 11.70 -17.72
CA GLY A 336 -1.72 13.00 -17.78
C GLY A 336 -3.23 12.94 -17.59
N ALA A 337 -3.81 11.79 -17.26
CA ALA A 337 -5.25 11.66 -16.99
C ALA A 337 -5.69 12.39 -15.70
N PHE A 338 -4.76 12.56 -14.75
CA PHE A 338 -5.03 13.22 -13.47
C PHE A 338 -4.77 14.73 -13.57
N PRO A 339 -5.61 15.57 -12.92
CA PRO A 339 -5.51 17.04 -13.04
C PRO A 339 -4.24 17.63 -12.42
N LYS A 340 -3.61 16.92 -11.50
CA LYS A 340 -2.37 17.33 -10.82
C LYS A 340 -1.65 16.11 -10.22
N PRO A 341 -0.34 16.23 -9.92
CA PRO A 341 0.34 15.26 -9.06
C PRO A 341 -0.36 15.10 -7.71
N GLN A 342 -0.38 13.89 -7.17
CA GLN A 342 -1.02 13.55 -5.90
C GLN A 342 -2.50 14.01 -5.84
N ALA A 343 -3.27 13.73 -6.91
CA ALA A 343 -4.68 14.02 -6.94
C ALA A 343 -5.41 13.24 -5.82
N GLU A 344 -6.16 13.96 -4.99
CA GLU A 344 -6.93 13.36 -3.89
C GLU A 344 -8.32 12.89 -4.35
N ASP A 345 -8.91 13.60 -5.32
CA ASP A 345 -10.16 13.24 -5.98
C ASP A 345 -9.83 12.53 -7.30
N ILE A 346 -10.01 11.22 -7.30
CA ILE A 346 -9.74 10.34 -8.44
C ILE A 346 -11.03 9.87 -9.12
N GLY A 347 -12.19 10.09 -8.49
CA GLY A 347 -13.50 9.66 -8.99
C GLY A 347 -13.76 10.07 -10.43
N PRO A 348 -13.64 11.37 -10.80
CA PRO A 348 -13.90 11.82 -12.18
C PRO A 348 -13.04 11.13 -13.23
N VAL A 349 -11.83 10.70 -12.89
CA VAL A 349 -10.93 9.97 -13.82
C VAL A 349 -11.45 8.56 -14.08
N ILE A 350 -11.93 7.89 -13.01
CA ILE A 350 -12.45 6.52 -13.08
C ILE A 350 -13.82 6.52 -13.76
N ASP A 351 -14.69 7.49 -13.46
CA ASP A 351 -15.98 7.68 -14.13
C ASP A 351 -15.82 7.88 -15.63
N ALA A 352 -14.81 8.65 -16.03
CA ALA A 352 -14.51 8.85 -17.44
C ALA A 352 -14.04 7.55 -18.13
N LEU A 353 -13.39 6.62 -17.41
CA LEU A 353 -13.08 5.28 -17.92
C LEU A 353 -14.36 4.46 -18.09
N ALA A 354 -15.21 4.41 -17.08
CA ALA A 354 -16.45 3.67 -17.11
C ALA A 354 -17.36 4.15 -18.27
N ALA A 355 -17.42 5.46 -18.51
CA ALA A 355 -18.19 6.07 -19.62
C ALA A 355 -17.66 5.70 -21.02
N ARG A 356 -16.37 5.39 -21.16
CA ARG A 356 -15.78 4.90 -22.43
C ARG A 356 -16.14 3.45 -22.74
N GLY A 357 -16.65 2.73 -21.74
CA GLY A 357 -16.87 1.29 -21.82
C GLY A 357 -15.58 0.48 -21.63
N CYS A 358 -15.74 -0.80 -21.44
CA CYS A 358 -14.62 -1.72 -21.16
C CYS A 358 -14.06 -2.30 -22.46
N PRO A 359 -12.72 -2.33 -22.64
CA PRO A 359 -12.10 -3.03 -23.76
C PRO A 359 -12.50 -4.51 -23.81
N ALA A 360 -12.33 -5.14 -24.96
CA ALA A 360 -12.36 -6.60 -25.04
C ALA A 360 -11.21 -7.17 -24.20
N ALA A 361 -11.42 -8.36 -23.60
CA ALA A 361 -10.34 -9.03 -22.89
C ALA A 361 -9.13 -9.21 -23.84
N PRO A 362 -7.89 -8.98 -23.36
CA PRO A 362 -6.72 -9.28 -24.17
C PRO A 362 -6.75 -10.74 -24.57
N ARG A 363 -6.42 -11.04 -25.84
CA ARG A 363 -6.30 -12.43 -26.29
C ARG A 363 -5.12 -13.06 -25.56
N SER A 364 -5.37 -14.14 -24.83
CA SER A 364 -4.37 -14.96 -24.13
C SER A 364 -3.36 -15.57 -25.11
#